data_1d3c3385839401abb22ec257d47e64a0
#
_entry.id   1d3c3385839401abb22ec257d47e64a0
#
_cell.length_a   1.000
_cell.length_b   1.000
_cell.length_c   1.000
_cell.angle_alpha   90.00
_cell.angle_beta   90.00
_cell.angle_gamma   90.00
#
_symmetry.space_group_name_H-M   'P 1'
#
loop_
_entity.id
_entity.type
_entity.pdbx_description
1 polymer ?
#
loop_
_entity_poly.entity_id
_entity_poly.type
_entity_poly.pdbx_seq_one_letter_code
_entity_poly.pdbx_strand_id
1 'polypeptide(L)'
;MFNELFNLVKDQLSNNPEVANALPGEQKEAVSKEVASQLKNGMQTQASTEGGIGGLLSSFTGSLGSGNPLTGAISGGLVSSLASKFGLSPAITGAIAGALPGLMAKFAEKANDPNDPSLTPEGIQESLARNGKHSGLDSLGGLGSTLGGLFK
;
A
#
# COMPACT_ATOMS: atom_id res chain seq x y z
N MET A 1 7.26 6.65 -0.21
CA MET A 1 5.89 6.12 -0.19
C MET A 1 5.78 4.74 0.44
N PHE A 2 6.43 3.69 -0.07
CA PHE A 2 6.32 2.34 0.51
C PHE A 2 6.74 2.28 1.99
N ASN A 3 7.85 2.90 2.35
CA ASN A 3 8.32 2.96 3.72
C ASN A 3 7.35 3.67 4.67
N GLU A 4 6.70 4.72 4.18
CA GLU A 4 5.68 5.45 4.94
C GLU A 4 4.43 4.60 5.15
N LEU A 5 3.94 3.95 4.10
CA LEU A 5 2.86 2.98 4.20
C LEU A 5 3.21 1.85 5.17
N PHE A 6 4.41 1.30 5.05
CA PHE A 6 4.90 0.25 5.94
C PHE A 6 4.90 0.68 7.42
N ASN A 7 5.41 1.89 7.71
CA ASN A 7 5.44 2.43 9.06
C ASN A 7 4.02 2.65 9.61
N LEU A 8 3.13 3.25 8.80
CA LEU A 8 1.73 3.45 9.19
C LEU A 8 1.02 2.12 9.48
N VAL A 9 1.23 1.12 8.63
CA VAL A 9 0.67 -0.22 8.83
C VAL A 9 1.23 -0.85 10.10
N LYS A 10 2.54 -0.80 10.30
CA LYS A 10 3.21 -1.34 11.47
C LYS A 10 2.68 -0.72 12.76
N ASP A 11 2.52 0.61 12.78
CA ASP A 11 1.97 1.33 13.92
C ASP A 11 0.51 0.93 14.18
N GLN A 12 -0.30 0.87 13.14
CA GLN A 12 -1.71 0.51 13.26
C GLN A 12 -1.90 -0.94 13.73
N LEU A 13 -1.11 -1.87 13.21
CA LEU A 13 -1.15 -3.27 13.65
C LEU A 13 -0.63 -3.45 15.08
N SER A 14 0.34 -2.66 15.49
CA SER A 14 0.86 -2.67 16.86
C SER A 14 -0.13 -2.08 17.87
N ASN A 15 -0.92 -1.12 17.45
CA ASN A 15 -1.96 -0.51 18.26
C ASN A 15 -3.27 -1.33 18.32
N ASN A 16 -3.41 -2.35 17.47
CA ASN A 16 -4.54 -3.26 17.53
C ASN A 16 -4.19 -4.46 18.45
N PRO A 17 -4.82 -4.59 19.63
CA PRO A 17 -4.47 -5.63 20.59
C PRO A 17 -4.72 -7.05 20.06
N GLU A 18 -5.72 -7.26 19.23
CA GLU A 18 -6.02 -8.58 18.64
C GLU A 18 -4.89 -9.04 17.73
N VAL A 19 -4.41 -8.14 16.88
CA VAL A 19 -3.31 -8.40 15.95
C VAL A 19 -1.97 -8.44 16.69
N ALA A 20 -1.75 -7.52 17.63
CA ALA A 20 -0.51 -7.42 18.39
C ALA A 20 -0.22 -8.67 19.21
N ASN A 21 -1.26 -9.28 19.80
CA ASN A 21 -1.15 -10.48 20.62
C ASN A 21 -1.09 -11.77 19.80
N ALA A 22 -1.69 -11.77 18.61
CA ALA A 22 -1.76 -12.96 17.74
C ALA A 22 -0.52 -13.16 16.88
N LEU A 23 0.20 -12.08 16.55
CA LEU A 23 1.35 -12.12 15.66
C LEU A 23 2.68 -11.97 16.42
N PRO A 24 3.59 -12.97 16.31
CA PRO A 24 4.98 -12.79 16.73
C PRO A 24 5.65 -11.61 16.01
N GLY A 25 6.68 -11.03 16.62
CA GLY A 25 7.35 -9.83 16.09
C GLY A 25 7.80 -9.95 14.63
N GLU A 26 8.38 -11.08 14.26
CA GLU A 26 8.83 -11.36 12.88
C GLU A 26 7.67 -11.46 11.89
N GLN A 27 6.60 -12.14 12.27
CA GLN A 27 5.39 -12.23 11.45
C GLN A 27 4.69 -10.87 11.31
N LYS A 28 4.70 -10.07 12.36
CA LYS A 28 4.13 -8.71 12.35
C LYS A 28 4.79 -7.84 11.28
N GLU A 29 6.12 -7.90 11.17
CA GLU A 29 6.85 -7.17 10.13
C GLU A 29 6.54 -7.69 8.72
N ALA A 30 6.52 -9.00 8.52
CA ALA A 30 6.19 -9.62 7.25
C ALA A 30 4.75 -9.32 6.82
N VAL A 31 3.80 -9.37 7.75
CA VAL A 31 2.39 -9.01 7.52
C VAL A 31 2.27 -7.52 7.20
N SER A 32 2.96 -6.65 7.94
CA SER A 32 2.96 -5.20 7.67
C SER A 32 3.48 -4.89 6.26
N LYS A 33 4.52 -5.59 5.82
CA LYS A 33 5.07 -5.47 4.48
C LYS A 33 4.09 -5.92 3.40
N GLU A 34 3.41 -7.03 3.61
CA GLU A 34 2.36 -7.51 2.70
C GLU A 34 1.19 -6.55 2.61
N VAL A 35 0.69 -6.06 3.75
CA VAL A 35 -0.39 -5.06 3.81
C VAL A 35 0.01 -3.79 3.06
N ALA A 36 1.20 -3.26 3.30
CA ALA A 36 1.71 -2.07 2.61
C ALA A 36 1.84 -2.29 1.09
N SER A 37 2.24 -3.50 0.67
CA SER A 37 2.33 -3.87 -0.73
C SER A 37 0.96 -3.94 -1.40
N GLN A 38 -0.02 -4.54 -0.74
CA GLN A 38 -1.40 -4.63 -1.24
C GLN A 38 -2.07 -3.24 -1.31
N LEU A 39 -1.86 -2.40 -0.32
CA LEU A 39 -2.31 -1.01 -0.34
C LEU A 39 -1.72 -0.24 -1.51
N LYS A 40 -0.42 -0.33 -1.70
CA LYS A 40 0.27 0.31 -2.83
C LYS A 40 -0.29 -0.16 -4.17
N ASN A 41 -0.44 -1.47 -4.36
CA ASN A 41 -0.97 -2.04 -5.59
C ASN A 41 -2.42 -1.61 -5.83
N GLY A 42 -3.25 -1.62 -4.79
CA GLY A 42 -4.64 -1.15 -4.85
C GLY A 42 -4.73 0.33 -5.24
N MET A 43 -3.91 1.17 -4.64
CA MET A 43 -3.82 2.59 -4.99
C MET A 43 -3.35 2.81 -6.42
N GLN A 44 -2.37 2.04 -6.89
CA GLN A 44 -1.87 2.12 -8.26
C GLN A 44 -2.96 1.75 -9.27
N THR A 45 -3.70 0.68 -9.01
CA THR A 45 -4.82 0.25 -9.86
C THR A 45 -5.91 1.33 -9.90
N GLN A 46 -6.27 1.87 -8.75
CA GLN A 46 -7.31 2.89 -8.65
C GLN A 46 -6.89 4.22 -9.29
N ALA A 47 -5.65 4.64 -9.10
CA ALA A 47 -5.12 5.84 -9.74
C ALA A 47 -5.17 5.73 -11.28
N SER A 48 -5.02 4.52 -11.82
CA SER A 48 -5.12 4.27 -13.26
C SER A 48 -6.57 4.37 -13.77
N THR A 49 -7.57 4.08 -12.93
CA THR A 49 -8.99 4.09 -13.29
C THR A 49 -9.68 5.41 -13.00
N GLU A 50 -9.30 6.12 -11.94
CA GLU A 50 -9.97 7.32 -11.42
C GLU A 50 -9.39 8.66 -11.92
N GLY A 51 -8.54 8.63 -12.93
CA GLY A 51 -7.95 9.86 -13.48
C GLY A 51 -6.75 10.39 -12.70
N GLY A 52 -6.02 9.52 -12.02
CA GLY A 52 -4.78 9.86 -11.33
C GLY A 52 -4.90 10.00 -9.81
N ILE A 53 -3.83 10.52 -9.20
CA ILE A 53 -3.71 10.68 -7.74
C ILE A 53 -4.75 11.66 -7.17
N GLY A 54 -5.09 12.72 -7.91
CA GLY A 54 -6.10 13.69 -7.49
C GLY A 54 -7.47 13.06 -7.31
N GLY A 55 -7.90 12.22 -8.25
CA GLY A 55 -9.14 11.45 -8.15
C GLY A 55 -9.11 10.47 -6.97
N LEU A 56 -7.98 9.79 -6.79
CA LEU A 56 -7.77 8.86 -5.68
C LEU A 56 -7.85 9.55 -4.31
N LEU A 57 -7.17 10.68 -4.14
CA LEU A 57 -7.22 11.46 -2.89
C LEU A 57 -8.62 12.02 -2.62
N SER A 58 -9.33 12.48 -3.66
CA SER A 58 -10.73 12.93 -3.54
C SER A 58 -11.65 11.80 -3.11
N SER A 59 -11.44 10.60 -3.65
CA SER A 59 -12.19 9.40 -3.25
C SER A 59 -11.90 9.03 -1.79
N PHE A 60 -10.69 9.20 -1.31
CA PHE A 60 -10.35 8.97 0.10
C PHE A 60 -11.01 9.97 1.04
N THR A 61 -10.97 11.26 0.72
CA THR A 61 -11.56 12.31 1.56
C THR A 61 -13.09 12.29 1.53
N GLY A 62 -13.69 11.91 0.39
CA GLY A 62 -15.15 11.86 0.23
C GLY A 62 -15.80 10.60 0.78
N SER A 63 -15.07 9.51 0.94
CA SER A 63 -15.60 8.18 1.29
C SER A 63 -14.85 7.52 2.45
N LEU A 64 -14.57 8.27 3.52
CA LEU A 64 -13.96 7.72 4.75
C LEU A 64 -14.85 6.70 5.48
N GLY A 65 -16.00 6.36 4.92
CA GLY A 65 -16.91 5.34 5.44
C GLY A 65 -16.63 3.95 4.86
N SER A 66 -17.20 2.93 5.50
CA SER A 66 -17.09 1.50 5.19
C SER A 66 -17.69 1.07 3.84
N GLY A 67 -18.03 2.00 2.96
CA GLY A 67 -18.62 1.74 1.65
C GLY A 67 -17.71 2.07 0.46
N ASN A 68 -16.43 2.35 0.67
CA ASN A 68 -15.52 2.64 -0.43
C ASN A 68 -15.19 1.35 -1.20
N PRO A 69 -15.48 1.26 -2.51
CA PRO A 69 -15.20 0.07 -3.32
C PRO A 69 -13.71 -0.29 -3.34
N LEU A 70 -12.83 0.68 -3.22
CA LEU A 70 -11.38 0.47 -3.12
C LEU A 70 -11.02 -0.29 -1.83
N THR A 71 -11.57 0.12 -0.70
CA THR A 71 -11.36 -0.57 0.58
C THR A 71 -11.84 -2.00 0.51
N GLY A 72 -13.00 -2.25 -0.12
CA GLY A 72 -13.55 -3.59 -0.31
C GLY A 72 -12.65 -4.46 -1.19
N ALA A 73 -12.19 -3.94 -2.31
CA ALA A 73 -11.29 -4.66 -3.22
C ALA A 73 -9.94 -5.00 -2.58
N ILE A 74 -9.34 -4.05 -1.88
CA ILE A 74 -8.08 -4.26 -1.15
C ILE A 74 -8.29 -5.27 -0.01
N SER A 75 -9.38 -5.14 0.76
CA SER A 75 -9.69 -6.04 1.87
C SER A 75 -9.82 -7.49 1.43
N GLY A 76 -10.54 -7.74 0.34
CA GLY A 76 -10.73 -9.09 -0.20
C GLY A 76 -9.41 -9.73 -0.64
N GLY A 77 -8.60 -9.01 -1.39
CA GLY A 77 -7.27 -9.47 -1.82
C GLY A 77 -6.32 -9.68 -0.63
N LEU A 78 -6.37 -8.79 0.34
CA LEU A 78 -5.53 -8.84 1.53
C LEU A 78 -5.87 -10.05 2.40
N VAL A 79 -7.15 -10.27 2.71
CA VAL A 79 -7.60 -11.43 3.51
C VAL A 79 -7.12 -12.73 2.88
N SER A 80 -7.30 -12.87 1.56
CA SER A 80 -6.86 -14.03 0.80
C SER A 80 -5.34 -14.21 0.84
N SER A 81 -4.57 -13.15 0.62
CA SER A 81 -3.10 -13.17 0.68
C SER A 81 -2.58 -13.54 2.06
N LEU A 82 -3.12 -12.93 3.10
CA LEU A 82 -2.69 -13.17 4.48
C LEU A 82 -3.01 -14.59 4.95
N ALA A 83 -4.18 -15.10 4.60
CA ALA A 83 -4.55 -16.49 4.89
C ALA A 83 -3.64 -17.48 4.15
N SER A 84 -3.35 -17.24 2.87
CA SER A 84 -2.54 -18.14 2.04
C SER A 84 -1.05 -18.11 2.38
N LYS A 85 -0.48 -16.91 2.57
CA LYS A 85 0.96 -16.72 2.77
C LYS A 85 1.41 -16.96 4.21
N PHE A 86 0.58 -16.58 5.18
CA PHE A 86 0.94 -16.59 6.60
C PHE A 86 0.11 -17.56 7.42
N GLY A 87 -0.91 -18.20 6.83
CA GLY A 87 -1.79 -19.11 7.54
C GLY A 87 -2.60 -18.45 8.67
N LEU A 88 -2.90 -17.16 8.53
CA LEU A 88 -3.61 -16.40 9.55
C LEU A 88 -5.08 -16.82 9.62
N SER A 89 -5.62 -16.87 10.84
CA SER A 89 -7.03 -17.18 11.06
C SER A 89 -7.94 -16.07 10.49
N PRO A 90 -9.20 -16.41 10.14
CA PRO A 90 -10.17 -15.41 9.65
C PRO A 90 -10.40 -14.25 10.62
N ALA A 91 -10.30 -14.50 11.94
CA ALA A 91 -10.41 -13.47 12.97
C ALA A 91 -9.29 -12.42 12.83
N ILE A 92 -8.05 -12.86 12.65
CA ILE A 92 -6.89 -11.98 12.52
C ILE A 92 -6.88 -11.25 11.17
N THR A 93 -7.16 -11.95 10.09
CA THR A 93 -7.28 -11.31 8.76
C THR A 93 -8.42 -10.31 8.72
N GLY A 94 -9.54 -10.60 9.38
CA GLY A 94 -10.66 -9.69 9.55
C GLY A 94 -10.32 -8.45 10.37
N ALA A 95 -9.58 -8.61 11.47
CA ALA A 95 -9.10 -7.49 12.27
C ALA A 95 -8.15 -6.58 11.49
N ILE A 96 -7.24 -7.15 10.70
CA ILE A 96 -6.34 -6.40 9.81
C ILE A 96 -7.14 -5.67 8.72
N ALA A 97 -8.08 -6.36 8.07
CA ALA A 97 -8.95 -5.75 7.05
C ALA A 97 -9.81 -4.62 7.64
N GLY A 98 -10.33 -4.80 8.86
CA GLY A 98 -11.07 -3.76 9.58
C GLY A 98 -10.25 -2.53 9.94
N ALA A 99 -8.93 -2.66 10.04
CA ALA A 99 -8.02 -1.53 10.27
C ALA A 99 -7.71 -0.72 8.99
N LEU A 100 -8.00 -1.24 7.79
CA LEU A 100 -7.70 -0.59 6.52
C LEU A 100 -8.33 0.81 6.37
N PRO A 101 -9.62 1.04 6.70
CA PRO A 101 -10.19 2.38 6.59
C PRO A 101 -9.44 3.41 7.43
N GLY A 102 -9.04 3.05 8.65
CA GLY A 102 -8.23 3.90 9.52
C GLY A 102 -6.82 4.18 8.96
N LEU A 103 -6.20 3.17 8.34
CA LEU A 103 -4.92 3.32 7.65
C LEU A 103 -5.02 4.29 6.48
N MET A 104 -6.05 4.14 5.66
CA MET A 104 -6.27 5.00 4.49
C MET A 104 -6.58 6.44 4.91
N ALA A 105 -7.35 6.62 5.99
CA ALA A 105 -7.62 7.94 6.56
C ALA A 105 -6.32 8.63 7.02
N LYS A 106 -5.47 7.93 7.77
CA LYS A 106 -4.16 8.44 8.20
C LYS A 106 -3.22 8.73 7.02
N PHE A 107 -3.25 7.89 6.01
CA PHE A 107 -2.48 8.12 4.80
C PHE A 107 -2.93 9.38 4.07
N ALA A 108 -4.24 9.55 3.88
CA ALA A 108 -4.81 10.75 3.25
C ALA A 108 -4.53 12.01 4.07
N GLU A 109 -4.60 11.93 5.39
CA GLU A 109 -4.26 13.03 6.30
C GLU A 109 -2.80 13.45 6.13
N LYS A 110 -1.87 12.50 6.14
CA LYS A 110 -0.44 12.76 5.90
C LYS A 110 -0.16 13.28 4.48
N ALA A 111 -0.84 12.76 3.48
CA ALA A 111 -0.69 13.20 2.09
C ALA A 111 -1.17 14.65 1.87
N ASN A 112 -2.12 15.11 2.69
CA ASN A 112 -2.65 16.47 2.64
C ASN A 112 -1.99 17.43 3.64
N ASP A 113 -1.04 16.96 4.45
CA ASP A 113 -0.34 17.81 5.41
C ASP A 113 0.80 18.58 4.71
N PRO A 114 0.70 19.92 4.62
CA PRO A 114 1.73 20.75 3.99
C PRO A 114 3.05 20.76 4.78
N ASN A 115 3.04 20.34 6.03
CA ASN A 115 4.22 20.30 6.90
C ASN A 115 4.95 18.93 6.86
N ASP A 116 4.35 17.91 6.24
CA ASP A 116 4.96 16.58 6.11
C ASP A 116 5.38 16.32 4.66
N PRO A 117 6.67 16.53 4.31
CA PRO A 117 7.16 16.32 2.94
C PRO A 117 7.31 14.83 2.57
N SER A 118 7.07 13.91 3.50
CA SER A 118 7.27 12.47 3.27
C SER A 118 6.22 11.85 2.34
N LEU A 119 5.02 12.45 2.29
CA LEU A 119 3.90 11.99 1.48
C LEU A 119 3.23 13.18 0.78
N THR A 120 3.89 13.75 -0.21
CA THR A 120 3.25 14.76 -1.07
C THR A 120 2.47 14.08 -2.20
N PRO A 121 1.38 14.69 -2.71
CA PRO A 121 0.65 14.16 -3.87
C PRO A 121 1.58 13.91 -5.07
N GLU A 122 2.54 14.79 -5.30
CA GLU A 122 3.55 14.65 -6.35
C GLU A 122 4.49 13.47 -6.09
N GLY A 123 4.94 13.28 -4.86
CA GLY A 123 5.79 12.16 -4.45
C GLY A 123 5.08 10.82 -4.56
N ILE A 124 3.79 10.78 -4.24
CA ILE A 124 2.92 9.61 -4.43
C ILE A 124 2.80 9.29 -5.92
N GLN A 125 2.50 10.30 -6.74
CA GLN A 125 2.38 10.14 -8.19
C GLN A 125 3.68 9.63 -8.81
N GLU A 126 4.81 10.20 -8.45
CA GLU A 126 6.13 9.77 -8.93
C GLU A 126 6.44 8.32 -8.50
N SER A 127 6.14 7.96 -7.26
CA SER A 127 6.35 6.60 -6.74
C SER A 127 5.48 5.57 -7.43
N LEU A 128 4.22 5.91 -7.74
CA LEU A 128 3.30 5.04 -8.48
C LEU A 128 3.70 4.94 -9.95
N ALA A 129 4.12 6.03 -10.59
CA ALA A 129 4.58 6.05 -11.96
C ALA A 129 5.88 5.26 -12.16
N ARG A 130 6.83 5.36 -11.24
CA ARG A 130 8.07 4.57 -11.26
C ARG A 130 7.79 3.07 -11.19
N ASN A 131 6.84 2.64 -10.38
CA ASN A 131 6.48 1.22 -10.27
C ASN A 131 5.70 0.71 -11.50
N GLY A 132 4.95 1.57 -12.17
CA GLY A 132 4.26 1.21 -13.42
C GLY A 132 5.23 0.96 -14.57
N LYS A 133 6.38 1.63 -14.57
CA LYS A 133 7.45 1.43 -15.55
C LYS A 133 8.34 0.22 -15.26
N HIS A 134 8.45 -0.19 -14.00
CA HIS A 134 9.26 -1.34 -13.61
C HIS A 134 8.65 -2.70 -13.92
N SER A 135 7.40 -2.77 -14.34
CA SER A 135 6.70 -4.04 -14.58
C SER A 135 7.05 -4.78 -15.88
N GLY A 136 7.83 -4.20 -16.79
CA GLY A 136 8.08 -4.89 -18.06
C GLY A 136 9.35 -4.50 -18.80
N LEU A 137 9.90 -3.34 -18.60
CA LEU A 137 11.00 -2.84 -19.42
C LEU A 137 12.31 -2.59 -18.66
N ASP A 138 12.29 -2.48 -17.35
CA ASP A 138 13.52 -2.28 -16.57
C ASP A 138 14.36 -3.53 -16.40
N SER A 139 13.75 -4.69 -16.54
CA SER A 139 14.51 -5.96 -16.67
C SER A 139 15.33 -5.99 -17.96
N LEU A 140 14.94 -5.23 -18.96
CA LEU A 140 15.66 -5.08 -20.23
C LEU A 140 16.54 -3.82 -20.27
N GLY A 141 16.24 -2.82 -19.46
CA GLY A 141 17.03 -1.58 -19.37
C GLY A 141 18.42 -1.79 -18.76
N GLY A 142 18.56 -2.74 -17.86
CA GLY A 142 19.86 -3.18 -17.35
C GLY A 142 20.75 -3.83 -18.41
N LEU A 143 20.15 -4.55 -19.35
CA LEU A 143 20.85 -5.14 -20.47
C LEU A 143 21.25 -4.11 -21.55
N GLY A 144 20.42 -3.10 -21.75
CA GLY A 144 20.73 -2.02 -22.69
C GLY A 144 21.92 -1.17 -22.25
N SER A 145 22.03 -0.93 -20.94
CA SER A 145 23.17 -0.22 -20.37
C SER A 145 24.49 -1.01 -20.46
N THR A 146 24.38 -2.32 -20.31
CA THR A 146 25.54 -3.23 -20.40
C THR A 146 25.98 -3.41 -21.85
N LEU A 147 25.04 -3.47 -22.79
CA LEU A 147 25.33 -3.55 -24.22
C LEU A 147 25.87 -2.23 -24.80
N GLY A 148 25.40 -1.09 -24.31
CA GLY A 148 25.91 0.22 -24.69
C GLY A 148 27.38 0.43 -24.31
N GLY A 149 27.84 -0.23 -23.24
CA GLY A 149 29.25 -0.24 -22.83
C GLY A 149 30.16 -1.13 -23.69
N LEU A 150 29.58 -2.11 -24.37
CA LEU A 150 30.33 -3.05 -25.22
C LEU A 150 30.57 -2.55 -26.64
N PHE A 151 29.82 -1.55 -27.10
CA PHE A 151 29.92 -0.95 -28.42
C PHE A 151 30.60 0.41 -28.43
N LYS A 152 31.23 0.77 -27.36
CA LYS A 152 32.16 1.88 -27.28
C LYS A 152 33.61 1.37 -27.40
#